data_e8e33cd1b67dc63081504a282a4aff0c
#
_entry.id   e8e33cd1b67dc63081504a282a4aff0c
#
_cell.length_a   1.000
_cell.length_b   1.000
_cell.length_c   1.000
_cell.angle_alpha   90.00
_cell.angle_beta   90.00
_cell.angle_gamma   90.00
#
_symmetry.space_group_name_H-M   'P 1'
#
loop_
_entity.id
_entity.type
_entity.pdbx_description
1 polymer ?
#
loop_
_entity_poly.entity_id
_entity_poly.type
_entity_poly.pdbx_seq_one_letter_code
_entity_poly.pdbx_strand_id
1 'polypeptide(L)'
;MIDKKITFVFGSGRKDKIEAEKNYAKEFFYSYFDLKKKYVDTNLIEFNDNNRNRLLINIDRLLRKLSGLSFFTNSIIKGENYKILKNSDIVIATNDRIGLSVLPMIRLIKLKKQMKFCVIVMGLFSNRPKNKSRLKLQNSFLRTLLKTADEFIFLGKPELMEASDKYPAFKEKFTFIPFSIDETFWKDQVNDFSDREGILFIGNDSHRDYKFSIDLANKMPNVNFTFITSQIREIDLISENVSFIEGKWNNQTLSDENLREIYNNSKLVIVPLKNSLQPSGQSVTLQSMAMGTPVLITMTDGFWDIENYKNNENIFFLNENTLNEWVEKIESIYYDSNKLKKISESGKSTIMKEYKIENFTNNLEKLISK
;
A
#
# COMPACT_ATOMS: atom_id res chain seq x y z
N MET A 1 -23.65 19.65 2.88
CA MET A 1 -23.13 18.44 2.20
C MET A 1 -23.06 18.72 0.71
N ILE A 2 -22.03 18.19 0.05
CA ILE A 2 -21.85 18.37 -1.40
C ILE A 2 -22.81 17.44 -2.13
N ASP A 3 -23.63 17.98 -3.04
CA ASP A 3 -24.61 17.20 -3.82
C ASP A 3 -23.95 16.46 -4.99
N LYS A 4 -23.08 15.52 -4.66
CA LYS A 4 -22.43 14.57 -5.58
C LYS A 4 -22.38 13.19 -4.92
N LYS A 5 -22.56 12.15 -5.74
CA LYS A 5 -22.50 10.74 -5.33
C LYS A 5 -21.13 10.16 -5.62
N ILE A 6 -20.45 9.70 -4.59
CA ILE A 6 -19.14 9.07 -4.71
C ILE A 6 -19.27 7.56 -4.49
N THR A 7 -18.63 6.77 -5.31
CA THR A 7 -18.48 5.32 -5.06
C THR A 7 -17.01 4.94 -5.02
N PHE A 8 -16.61 4.38 -3.88
CA PHE A 8 -15.32 3.71 -3.74
C PHE A 8 -15.46 2.24 -4.11
N VAL A 9 -14.49 1.75 -4.87
CA VAL A 9 -14.40 0.33 -5.22
C VAL A 9 -13.14 -0.23 -4.58
N PHE A 10 -13.31 -1.24 -3.72
CA PHE A 10 -12.25 -1.88 -2.94
C PHE A 10 -12.02 -3.34 -3.34
N GLY A 11 -10.88 -3.89 -2.92
CA GLY A 11 -10.69 -5.33 -2.80
C GLY A 11 -11.50 -5.91 -1.65
N SER A 12 -11.55 -7.23 -1.53
CA SER A 12 -12.28 -7.97 -0.47
C SER A 12 -11.83 -7.62 0.96
N GLY A 13 -12.76 -7.81 1.94
CA GLY A 13 -12.51 -7.70 3.38
C GLY A 13 -12.69 -6.31 4.00
N ARG A 14 -13.15 -5.30 3.24
CA ARG A 14 -13.40 -3.96 3.79
C ARG A 14 -14.74 -3.86 4.51
N LYS A 15 -15.77 -4.52 3.97
CA LYS A 15 -17.10 -4.57 4.60
C LYS A 15 -17.03 -5.33 5.92
N ASP A 16 -16.39 -6.49 5.90
CA ASP A 16 -16.20 -7.30 7.12
C ASP A 16 -15.49 -6.51 8.22
N LYS A 17 -14.49 -5.68 7.83
CA LYS A 17 -13.77 -4.83 8.79
C LYS A 17 -14.65 -3.72 9.37
N ILE A 18 -15.55 -3.13 8.57
CA ILE A 18 -16.52 -2.13 9.03
C ILE A 18 -17.57 -2.76 9.96
N GLU A 19 -18.05 -3.96 9.62
CA GLU A 19 -19.13 -4.65 10.36
C GLU A 19 -18.64 -5.26 11.69
N ALA A 20 -17.33 -5.56 11.79
CA ALA A 20 -16.74 -6.15 12.99
C ALA A 20 -16.73 -5.23 14.23
N GLU A 21 -17.15 -3.97 14.10
CA GLU A 21 -17.20 -2.95 15.18
C GLU A 21 -15.94 -2.83 16.03
N LYS A 22 -14.80 -3.32 15.51
CA LYS A 22 -13.51 -3.27 16.16
C LYS A 22 -12.81 -1.95 15.86
N ASN A 23 -12.00 -1.52 16.81
CA ASN A 23 -11.08 -0.40 16.58
C ASN A 23 -10.01 -0.80 15.57
N TYR A 24 -9.94 -0.10 14.44
CA TYR A 24 -9.02 -0.39 13.34
C TYR A 24 -8.53 0.88 12.64
N ALA A 25 -7.38 0.78 12.02
CA ALA A 25 -6.77 1.85 11.24
C ALA A 25 -7.52 2.10 9.91
N LYS A 26 -7.69 3.37 9.55
CA LYS A 26 -8.55 3.79 8.43
C LYS A 26 -7.79 4.10 7.13
N GLU A 27 -6.46 4.09 7.12
CA GLU A 27 -5.67 4.49 5.95
C GLU A 27 -5.99 3.69 4.69
N PHE A 28 -6.27 2.39 4.82
CA PHE A 28 -6.62 1.54 3.67
C PHE A 28 -8.05 1.73 3.14
N PHE A 29 -8.79 2.66 3.72
CA PHE A 29 -10.07 3.14 3.18
C PHE A 29 -9.92 4.40 2.33
N TYR A 30 -8.69 4.94 2.17
CA TYR A 30 -8.39 6.05 1.25
C TYR A 30 -9.37 7.21 1.38
N SER A 31 -9.58 7.70 2.61
CA SER A 31 -10.50 8.80 2.97
C SER A 31 -12.00 8.51 2.76
N TYR A 32 -12.40 7.26 2.57
CA TYR A 32 -13.82 6.91 2.43
C TYR A 32 -14.68 7.48 3.57
N PHE A 33 -14.25 7.34 4.83
CA PHE A 33 -15.01 7.80 5.98
C PHE A 33 -15.11 9.33 6.07
N ASP A 34 -14.07 10.05 5.69
CA ASP A 34 -14.05 11.51 5.75
C ASP A 34 -14.89 12.10 4.61
N LEU A 35 -14.81 11.54 3.42
CA LEU A 35 -15.67 11.93 2.31
C LEU A 35 -17.13 11.56 2.56
N LYS A 36 -17.42 10.44 3.24
CA LYS A 36 -18.77 10.06 3.63
C LYS A 36 -19.46 11.10 4.55
N LYS A 37 -18.68 11.85 5.34
CA LYS A 37 -19.22 12.95 6.17
C LYS A 37 -19.56 14.20 5.36
N LYS A 38 -18.92 14.40 4.21
CA LYS A 38 -18.99 15.62 3.42
C LYS A 38 -19.95 15.52 2.22
N TYR A 39 -20.09 14.34 1.64
CA TYR A 39 -20.90 14.10 0.44
C TYR A 39 -22.24 13.45 0.79
N VAL A 40 -23.28 13.78 0.03
CA VAL A 40 -24.67 13.32 0.29
C VAL A 40 -24.78 11.80 0.21
N ASP A 41 -24.07 11.19 -0.73
CA ASP A 41 -24.15 9.74 -0.95
C ASP A 41 -22.74 9.20 -1.25
N THR A 42 -22.21 8.40 -0.32
CA THR A 42 -20.91 7.75 -0.48
C THR A 42 -21.05 6.25 -0.34
N ASN A 43 -20.92 5.57 -1.47
CA ASN A 43 -21.10 4.13 -1.58
C ASN A 43 -19.77 3.38 -1.52
N LEU A 44 -19.84 2.13 -1.05
CA LEU A 44 -18.75 1.18 -1.05
C LEU A 44 -19.12 -0.06 -1.85
N ILE A 45 -18.37 -0.33 -2.90
CA ILE A 45 -18.38 -1.60 -3.65
C ILE A 45 -17.12 -2.37 -3.32
N GLU A 46 -17.25 -3.67 -3.17
CA GLU A 46 -16.14 -4.56 -2.85
C GLU A 46 -16.09 -5.75 -3.79
N PHE A 47 -14.90 -6.28 -4.04
CA PHE A 47 -14.72 -7.53 -4.75
C PHE A 47 -15.40 -8.67 -4.00
N ASN A 48 -16.14 -9.50 -4.73
CA ASN A 48 -16.78 -10.67 -4.18
C ASN A 48 -16.06 -11.92 -4.68
N ASP A 49 -15.27 -12.52 -3.81
CA ASP A 49 -14.48 -13.72 -4.12
C ASP A 49 -15.36 -14.97 -4.27
N ASN A 50 -16.61 -14.92 -3.79
CA ASN A 50 -17.59 -16.01 -3.93
C ASN A 50 -18.30 -16.04 -5.29
N ASN A 51 -18.09 -15.02 -6.14
CA ASN A 51 -18.69 -15.01 -7.48
C ASN A 51 -17.94 -16.00 -8.40
N ARG A 52 -18.63 -17.03 -8.90
CA ARG A 52 -18.04 -18.13 -9.66
C ARG A 52 -18.58 -18.23 -11.09
N ASN A 53 -18.62 -17.14 -11.82
CA ASN A 53 -18.88 -17.22 -13.25
C ASN A 53 -17.66 -17.80 -13.98
N ARG A 54 -17.72 -19.08 -14.34
CA ARG A 54 -16.60 -19.83 -14.94
C ARG A 54 -16.09 -19.17 -16.24
N LEU A 55 -16.99 -18.59 -17.04
CA LEU A 55 -16.60 -17.91 -18.30
C LEU A 55 -15.75 -16.68 -17.99
N LEU A 56 -16.20 -15.79 -17.10
CA LEU A 56 -15.46 -14.60 -16.70
C LEU A 56 -14.13 -14.94 -16.02
N ILE A 57 -14.10 -15.97 -15.17
CA ILE A 57 -12.85 -16.44 -14.55
C ILE A 57 -11.83 -16.86 -15.61
N ASN A 58 -12.27 -17.59 -16.64
CA ASN A 58 -11.38 -18.04 -17.72
C ASN A 58 -10.89 -16.86 -18.58
N ILE A 59 -11.76 -15.90 -18.87
CA ILE A 59 -11.41 -14.66 -19.57
C ILE A 59 -10.37 -13.88 -18.75
N ASP A 60 -10.62 -13.64 -17.47
CA ASP A 60 -9.70 -12.94 -16.59
C ASP A 60 -8.33 -13.65 -16.52
N ARG A 61 -8.33 -14.99 -16.42
CA ARG A 61 -7.10 -15.79 -16.41
C ARG A 61 -6.32 -15.64 -17.74
N LEU A 62 -7.02 -15.67 -18.86
CA LEU A 62 -6.43 -15.48 -20.18
C LEU A 62 -5.84 -14.08 -20.33
N LEU A 63 -6.59 -13.04 -19.94
CA LEU A 63 -6.13 -11.66 -19.98
C LEU A 63 -4.89 -11.44 -19.12
N ARG A 64 -4.85 -11.97 -17.90
CA ARG A 64 -3.67 -11.92 -17.02
C ARG A 64 -2.47 -12.61 -17.66
N LYS A 65 -2.67 -13.81 -18.21
CA LYS A 65 -1.59 -14.58 -18.88
C LYS A 65 -1.04 -13.84 -20.09
N LEU A 66 -1.89 -13.23 -20.90
CA LEU A 66 -1.49 -12.58 -22.16
C LEU A 66 -0.95 -11.16 -21.98
N SER A 67 -1.47 -10.39 -21.04
CA SER A 67 -1.09 -8.98 -20.85
C SER A 67 -0.12 -8.75 -19.67
N GLY A 68 -0.10 -9.63 -18.69
CA GLY A 68 0.59 -9.42 -17.42
C GLY A 68 -0.12 -8.43 -16.49
N LEU A 69 -1.33 -7.94 -16.85
CA LEU A 69 -2.14 -7.04 -16.03
C LEU A 69 -3.12 -7.82 -15.16
N SER A 70 -3.46 -7.29 -14.00
CA SER A 70 -4.30 -7.95 -12.99
C SER A 70 -5.79 -7.69 -13.23
N PHE A 71 -6.46 -8.53 -14.02
CA PHE A 71 -7.90 -8.50 -14.23
C PHE A 71 -8.62 -9.47 -13.29
N PHE A 72 -9.66 -8.97 -12.60
CA PHE A 72 -10.55 -9.72 -11.73
C PHE A 72 -12.00 -9.27 -11.97
N THR A 73 -12.38 -9.19 -13.22
CA THR A 73 -13.69 -8.73 -13.69
C THR A 73 -14.82 -9.57 -13.10
N ASN A 74 -14.58 -10.89 -12.97
CA ASN A 74 -15.52 -11.79 -12.32
C ASN A 74 -15.90 -11.39 -10.89
N SER A 75 -14.96 -10.86 -10.12
CA SER A 75 -15.19 -10.49 -8.71
C SER A 75 -16.03 -9.22 -8.54
N ILE A 76 -16.21 -8.42 -9.60
CA ILE A 76 -16.88 -7.12 -9.50
C ILE A 76 -18.11 -6.97 -10.41
N ILE A 77 -18.16 -7.66 -11.55
CA ILE A 77 -19.30 -7.57 -12.50
C ILE A 77 -20.54 -8.23 -11.91
N LYS A 78 -21.43 -7.39 -11.37
CA LYS A 78 -22.79 -7.74 -10.91
C LYS A 78 -23.75 -6.64 -11.32
N GLY A 79 -25.01 -7.00 -11.55
CA GLY A 79 -26.06 -6.04 -11.91
C GLY A 79 -26.27 -4.93 -10.87
N GLU A 80 -26.14 -5.27 -9.59
CA GLU A 80 -26.22 -4.30 -8.48
C GLU A 80 -25.06 -3.31 -8.51
N ASN A 81 -23.82 -3.77 -8.68
CA ASN A 81 -22.64 -2.92 -8.78
C ASN A 81 -22.75 -1.98 -9.97
N TYR A 82 -23.25 -2.49 -11.12
CA TYR A 82 -23.49 -1.65 -12.30
C TYR A 82 -24.52 -0.54 -12.01
N LYS A 83 -25.60 -0.85 -11.29
CA LYS A 83 -26.60 0.16 -10.90
C LYS A 83 -26.01 1.24 -9.99
N ILE A 84 -25.20 0.85 -8.99
CA ILE A 84 -24.52 1.80 -8.09
C ILE A 84 -23.57 2.69 -8.90
N LEU A 85 -22.69 2.09 -9.71
CA LEU A 85 -21.72 2.83 -10.54
C LEU A 85 -22.42 3.78 -11.52
N LYS A 86 -23.54 3.35 -12.14
CA LYS A 86 -24.33 4.19 -13.06
C LYS A 86 -24.90 5.42 -12.37
N ASN A 87 -25.24 5.31 -11.08
CA ASN A 87 -25.80 6.41 -10.30
C ASN A 87 -24.73 7.33 -9.69
N SER A 88 -23.45 6.96 -9.77
CA SER A 88 -22.34 7.72 -9.20
C SER A 88 -21.90 8.86 -10.12
N ASP A 89 -21.51 9.97 -9.51
CA ASP A 89 -20.88 11.10 -10.21
C ASP A 89 -19.35 10.96 -10.22
N ILE A 90 -18.81 10.34 -9.17
CA ILE A 90 -17.41 10.07 -9.00
C ILE A 90 -17.22 8.61 -8.63
N VAL A 91 -16.30 7.92 -9.31
CA VAL A 91 -15.88 6.54 -8.96
C VAL A 91 -14.38 6.53 -8.69
N ILE A 92 -13.99 5.98 -7.55
CA ILE A 92 -12.61 5.85 -7.13
C ILE A 92 -12.26 4.36 -7.02
N ALA A 93 -11.43 3.88 -7.94
CA ALA A 93 -10.82 2.55 -7.85
C ALA A 93 -9.58 2.63 -6.94
N THR A 94 -9.59 1.92 -5.83
CA THR A 94 -8.56 2.04 -4.78
C THR A 94 -7.24 1.34 -5.09
N ASN A 95 -7.13 0.70 -6.25
CA ASN A 95 -5.86 0.30 -6.87
C ASN A 95 -6.07 0.04 -8.38
N ASP A 96 -4.98 -0.10 -9.11
CA ASP A 96 -4.98 -0.35 -10.56
C ASP A 96 -5.64 -1.67 -10.97
N ARG A 97 -5.51 -2.73 -10.15
CA ARG A 97 -6.20 -4.02 -10.35
C ARG A 97 -7.71 -3.84 -10.38
N ILE A 98 -8.24 -3.03 -9.47
CA ILE A 98 -9.65 -2.69 -9.40
C ILE A 98 -10.04 -1.81 -10.59
N GLY A 99 -9.22 -0.81 -10.90
CA GLY A 99 -9.41 0.07 -12.05
C GLY A 99 -9.57 -0.70 -13.36
N LEU A 100 -8.69 -1.67 -13.61
CA LEU A 100 -8.77 -2.57 -14.76
C LEU A 100 -10.01 -3.46 -14.76
N SER A 101 -10.42 -3.93 -13.58
CA SER A 101 -11.54 -4.87 -13.45
C SER A 101 -12.91 -4.20 -13.63
N VAL A 102 -13.06 -2.94 -13.23
CA VAL A 102 -14.30 -2.16 -13.44
C VAL A 102 -14.36 -1.47 -14.81
N LEU A 103 -13.24 -1.39 -15.52
CA LEU A 103 -13.10 -0.66 -16.77
C LEU A 103 -14.21 -0.95 -17.80
N PRO A 104 -14.64 -2.21 -18.04
CA PRO A 104 -15.72 -2.49 -18.99
C PRO A 104 -17.05 -1.80 -18.60
N MET A 105 -17.41 -1.83 -17.32
CA MET A 105 -18.64 -1.19 -16.83
C MET A 105 -18.54 0.33 -16.92
N ILE A 106 -17.42 0.92 -16.50
CA ILE A 106 -17.19 2.37 -16.56
C ILE A 106 -17.28 2.87 -18.00
N ARG A 107 -16.68 2.16 -18.96
CA ARG A 107 -16.77 2.55 -20.38
C ARG A 107 -18.21 2.57 -20.88
N LEU A 108 -19.01 1.55 -20.55
CA LEU A 108 -20.43 1.51 -20.95
C LEU A 108 -21.24 2.65 -20.32
N ILE A 109 -20.96 2.99 -19.05
CA ILE A 109 -21.63 4.09 -18.36
C ILE A 109 -21.27 5.43 -18.98
N LYS A 110 -19.97 5.67 -19.24
CA LYS A 110 -19.47 6.92 -19.83
C LYS A 110 -19.99 7.18 -21.27
N LEU A 111 -20.50 6.18 -21.97
CA LEU A 111 -21.19 6.39 -23.25
C LEU A 111 -22.54 7.13 -23.08
N LYS A 112 -23.13 7.09 -21.86
CA LYS A 112 -24.50 7.60 -21.61
C LYS A 112 -24.55 8.69 -20.53
N LYS A 113 -23.50 8.82 -19.70
CA LYS A 113 -23.44 9.74 -18.57
C LYS A 113 -22.04 10.27 -18.39
N GLN A 114 -21.91 11.55 -18.09
CA GLN A 114 -20.64 12.10 -17.61
C GLN A 114 -20.41 11.63 -16.16
N MET A 115 -19.23 11.10 -15.88
CA MET A 115 -18.79 10.72 -14.55
C MET A 115 -17.28 10.85 -14.46
N LYS A 116 -16.78 11.21 -13.28
CA LYS A 116 -15.34 11.24 -13.02
C LYS A 116 -14.88 9.86 -12.54
N PHE A 117 -13.87 9.31 -13.20
CA PHE A 117 -13.27 8.02 -12.84
C PHE A 117 -11.81 8.22 -12.43
N CYS A 118 -11.51 7.95 -11.17
CA CYS A 118 -10.18 8.07 -10.57
C CYS A 118 -9.61 6.68 -10.27
N VAL A 119 -8.31 6.50 -10.50
CA VAL A 119 -7.61 5.23 -10.23
C VAL A 119 -6.38 5.49 -9.38
N ILE A 120 -6.30 4.86 -8.21
CA ILE A 120 -5.08 4.85 -7.40
C ILE A 120 -4.10 3.84 -8.01
N VAL A 121 -2.84 4.23 -8.17
CA VAL A 121 -1.80 3.45 -8.84
C VAL A 121 -0.83 2.87 -7.81
N MET A 122 -0.61 1.54 -7.91
CA MET A 122 0.26 0.78 -7.01
C MET A 122 1.12 -0.23 -7.79
N GLY A 123 1.96 0.23 -8.70
CA GLY A 123 2.83 -0.62 -9.50
C GLY A 123 2.34 -0.92 -10.91
N LEU A 124 1.30 -0.25 -11.40
CA LEU A 124 0.75 -0.44 -12.74
C LEU A 124 1.79 -0.25 -13.85
N PHE A 125 2.70 0.69 -13.68
CA PHE A 125 3.71 1.08 -14.65
C PHE A 125 5.10 0.48 -14.35
N SER A 126 5.27 -0.17 -13.21
CA SER A 126 6.55 -0.76 -12.77
C SER A 126 6.91 -2.07 -13.49
N ASN A 127 5.93 -2.85 -13.90
CA ASN A 127 6.12 -4.18 -14.49
C ASN A 127 5.93 -4.17 -16.01
N ARG A 128 6.99 -4.55 -16.77
CA ARG A 128 6.93 -4.69 -18.21
C ARG A 128 7.23 -6.12 -18.65
N PRO A 129 6.37 -6.75 -19.43
CA PRO A 129 6.67 -8.04 -20.04
C PRO A 129 7.87 -7.94 -20.99
N LYS A 130 8.82 -8.88 -20.88
CA LYS A 130 9.95 -8.97 -21.81
C LYS A 130 9.51 -9.35 -23.25
N ASN A 131 8.42 -10.08 -23.36
CA ASN A 131 7.88 -10.52 -24.66
C ASN A 131 7.16 -9.37 -25.38
N LYS A 132 7.57 -9.07 -26.62
CA LYS A 132 7.06 -7.95 -27.43
C LYS A 132 5.53 -8.00 -27.67
N SER A 133 4.96 -9.19 -27.92
CA SER A 133 3.52 -9.35 -28.16
C SER A 133 2.72 -9.07 -26.89
N ARG A 134 3.19 -9.58 -25.74
CA ARG A 134 2.58 -9.29 -24.42
C ARG A 134 2.68 -7.80 -24.10
N LEU A 135 3.82 -7.17 -24.36
CA LEU A 135 4.02 -5.73 -24.15
C LEU A 135 3.06 -4.90 -25.00
N LYS A 136 2.86 -5.29 -26.30
CA LYS A 136 1.91 -4.61 -27.18
C LYS A 136 0.47 -4.71 -26.64
N LEU A 137 0.07 -5.88 -26.18
CA LEU A 137 -1.25 -6.10 -25.60
C LEU A 137 -1.42 -5.34 -24.28
N GLN A 138 -0.43 -5.39 -23.37
CA GLN A 138 -0.41 -4.61 -22.15
C GLN A 138 -0.59 -3.12 -22.44
N ASN A 139 0.20 -2.57 -23.35
CA ASN A 139 0.12 -1.17 -23.75
C ASN A 139 -1.27 -0.80 -24.32
N SER A 140 -1.93 -1.71 -25.03
CA SER A 140 -3.29 -1.48 -25.54
C SER A 140 -4.30 -1.33 -24.40
N PHE A 141 -4.24 -2.22 -23.41
CA PHE A 141 -5.11 -2.11 -22.21
C PHE A 141 -4.80 -0.87 -21.37
N LEU A 142 -3.52 -0.57 -21.16
CA LEU A 142 -3.11 0.64 -20.45
C LEU A 142 -3.61 1.91 -21.15
N ARG A 143 -3.45 2.01 -22.48
CA ARG A 143 -3.98 3.12 -23.25
C ARG A 143 -5.51 3.22 -23.15
N THR A 144 -6.21 2.10 -23.10
CA THR A 144 -7.67 2.08 -22.91
C THR A 144 -8.05 2.62 -21.53
N LEU A 145 -7.34 2.21 -20.49
CA LEU A 145 -7.54 2.72 -19.13
C LEU A 145 -7.21 4.23 -19.06
N LEU A 146 -6.07 4.66 -19.62
CA LEU A 146 -5.62 6.06 -19.67
C LEU A 146 -6.61 6.98 -20.42
N LYS A 147 -7.25 6.48 -21.47
CA LYS A 147 -8.31 7.22 -22.18
C LYS A 147 -9.59 7.31 -21.38
N THR A 148 -9.91 6.30 -20.58
CA THR A 148 -11.19 6.18 -19.87
C THR A 148 -11.18 6.87 -18.51
N ALA A 149 -10.12 6.72 -17.74
CA ALA A 149 -9.97 7.40 -16.47
C ALA A 149 -9.65 8.89 -16.67
N ASP A 150 -10.15 9.68 -15.74
CA ASP A 150 -9.95 11.14 -15.72
C ASP A 150 -8.73 11.50 -14.88
N GLU A 151 -8.48 10.76 -13.79
CA GLU A 151 -7.37 11.00 -12.88
C GLU A 151 -6.67 9.69 -12.48
N PHE A 152 -5.34 9.76 -12.37
CA PHE A 152 -4.50 8.70 -11.82
C PHE A 152 -3.75 9.24 -10.62
N ILE A 153 -3.98 8.61 -9.46
CA ILE A 153 -3.38 9.01 -8.19
C ILE A 153 -2.21 8.08 -7.92
N PHE A 154 -1.01 8.59 -8.05
CA PHE A 154 0.22 7.85 -7.79
C PHE A 154 0.62 7.98 -6.32
N LEU A 155 0.95 6.87 -5.70
CA LEU A 155 1.44 6.83 -4.32
C LEU A 155 2.97 6.95 -4.23
N GLY A 156 3.67 7.00 -5.37
CA GLY A 156 5.11 7.15 -5.47
C GLY A 156 5.50 8.04 -6.63
N LYS A 157 6.40 9.01 -6.38
CA LYS A 157 6.92 9.92 -7.41
C LYS A 157 7.68 9.22 -8.54
N PRO A 158 8.55 8.20 -8.26
CA PRO A 158 9.27 7.52 -9.34
C PRO A 158 8.34 6.83 -10.34
N GLU A 159 7.28 6.16 -9.86
CA GLU A 159 6.31 5.53 -10.76
C GLU A 159 5.51 6.56 -11.57
N LEU A 160 5.19 7.73 -10.98
CA LEU A 160 4.55 8.85 -11.69
C LEU A 160 5.48 9.38 -12.80
N MET A 161 6.77 9.56 -12.52
CA MET A 161 7.75 10.03 -13.51
C MET A 161 7.86 9.04 -14.66
N GLU A 162 8.03 7.75 -14.39
CA GLU A 162 8.06 6.68 -15.40
C GLU A 162 6.78 6.66 -16.26
N ALA A 163 5.61 6.84 -15.64
CA ALA A 163 4.34 6.90 -16.35
C ALA A 163 4.25 8.17 -17.24
N SER A 164 4.73 9.31 -16.76
CA SER A 164 4.74 10.59 -17.47
C SER A 164 5.63 10.54 -18.71
N ASP A 165 6.81 9.96 -18.59
CA ASP A 165 7.75 9.80 -19.70
C ASP A 165 7.21 8.85 -20.76
N LYS A 166 6.57 7.79 -20.34
CA LYS A 166 6.04 6.74 -21.20
C LYS A 166 4.74 7.13 -21.90
N TYR A 167 3.93 7.94 -21.26
CA TYR A 167 2.62 8.36 -21.75
C TYR A 167 2.43 9.89 -21.65
N PRO A 168 3.29 10.70 -22.29
CA PRO A 168 3.30 12.16 -22.13
C PRO A 168 1.96 12.82 -22.50
N ALA A 169 1.20 12.22 -23.42
CA ALA A 169 -0.13 12.72 -23.81
C ALA A 169 -1.19 12.62 -22.69
N PHE A 170 -0.90 11.92 -21.60
CA PHE A 170 -1.81 11.74 -20.46
C PHE A 170 -1.26 12.35 -19.16
N LYS A 171 -0.10 13.02 -19.20
CA LYS A 171 0.59 13.56 -18.02
C LYS A 171 -0.30 14.44 -17.14
N GLU A 172 -1.19 15.23 -17.75
CA GLU A 172 -2.11 16.12 -17.05
C GLU A 172 -3.13 15.38 -16.16
N LYS A 173 -3.29 14.07 -16.38
CA LYS A 173 -4.16 13.21 -15.55
C LYS A 173 -3.42 12.57 -14.36
N PHE A 174 -2.11 12.79 -14.23
CA PHE A 174 -1.26 12.13 -13.25
C PHE A 174 -0.99 13.06 -12.07
N THR A 175 -1.41 12.62 -10.89
CA THR A 175 -1.24 13.40 -9.67
C THR A 175 -0.56 12.53 -8.61
N PHE A 176 0.47 13.05 -7.96
CA PHE A 176 1.07 12.44 -6.79
C PHE A 176 0.27 12.83 -5.54
N ILE A 177 -0.22 11.84 -4.83
CA ILE A 177 -0.77 11.99 -3.48
C ILE A 177 -0.10 10.89 -2.64
N PRO A 178 0.77 11.22 -1.68
CA PRO A 178 1.46 10.21 -0.89
C PRO A 178 0.48 9.37 -0.08
N PHE A 179 0.74 8.06 0.01
CA PHE A 179 0.01 7.24 0.96
C PHE A 179 0.15 7.84 2.36
N SER A 180 -0.93 7.90 3.08
CA SER A 180 -0.99 8.50 4.42
C SER A 180 -1.66 7.55 5.38
N ILE A 181 -1.44 7.71 6.66
CA ILE A 181 -1.90 6.79 7.71
C ILE A 181 -2.87 7.46 8.67
N ASP A 182 -3.62 6.65 9.39
CA ASP A 182 -4.47 7.07 10.51
C ASP A 182 -3.60 7.34 11.74
N GLU A 183 -3.06 8.55 11.84
CA GLU A 183 -2.17 8.97 12.92
C GLU A 183 -2.88 9.00 14.27
N THR A 184 -4.20 9.00 14.28
CA THR A 184 -4.98 8.94 15.53
C THR A 184 -5.03 7.52 16.08
N PHE A 185 -5.00 6.53 15.20
CA PHE A 185 -4.92 5.11 15.54
C PHE A 185 -3.47 4.70 15.85
N TRP A 186 -2.53 5.01 14.94
CA TRP A 186 -1.09 4.73 15.11
C TRP A 186 -0.44 5.76 16.02
N LYS A 187 -0.79 5.72 17.30
CA LYS A 187 -0.26 6.61 18.30
C LYS A 187 0.57 5.82 19.31
N ASP A 188 1.78 6.29 19.51
CA ASP A 188 2.73 5.77 20.50
C ASP A 188 2.11 5.75 21.92
N GLN A 189 2.28 4.65 22.62
CA GLN A 189 1.76 4.43 23.98
C GLN A 189 2.88 4.19 25.02
N VAL A 190 4.13 4.10 24.58
CA VAL A 190 5.28 3.86 25.47
C VAL A 190 5.78 5.17 26.05
N ASN A 191 5.90 5.21 27.36
CA ASN A 191 6.40 6.38 28.08
C ASN A 191 7.92 6.53 27.95
N ASP A 192 8.67 5.43 27.83
CA ASP A 192 10.12 5.44 27.63
C ASP A 192 10.53 4.55 26.46
N PHE A 193 11.39 5.11 25.58
CA PHE A 193 11.95 4.38 24.44
C PHE A 193 12.87 3.23 24.88
N SER A 194 13.45 3.31 26.08
CA SER A 194 14.33 2.28 26.64
C SER A 194 13.64 0.93 26.87
N ASP A 195 12.31 0.92 27.01
CA ASP A 195 11.53 -0.30 27.25
C ASP A 195 11.28 -1.11 25.97
N ARG A 196 11.67 -0.58 24.81
CA ARG A 196 11.52 -1.26 23.53
C ARG A 196 12.64 -2.26 23.28
N GLU A 197 12.27 -3.43 22.75
CA GLU A 197 13.20 -4.51 22.48
C GLU A 197 12.96 -5.15 21.11
N GLY A 198 13.97 -5.83 20.59
CA GLY A 198 13.89 -6.65 19.40
C GLY A 198 13.73 -5.87 18.09
N ILE A 199 13.78 -6.62 17.01
CA ILE A 199 13.67 -6.13 15.64
C ILE A 199 12.42 -6.74 14.99
N LEU A 200 11.55 -5.89 14.45
CA LEU A 200 10.35 -6.33 13.75
C LEU A 200 10.58 -6.38 12.23
N PHE A 201 10.23 -7.50 11.62
CA PHE A 201 10.04 -7.65 10.18
C PHE A 201 8.59 -7.95 9.87
N ILE A 202 7.97 -7.16 8.98
CA ILE A 202 6.57 -7.35 8.59
C ILE A 202 6.35 -7.11 7.10
N GLY A 203 5.56 -7.97 6.45
CA GLY A 203 5.13 -7.80 5.07
C GLY A 203 4.67 -9.09 4.40
N ASN A 204 3.83 -8.92 3.37
CA ASN A 204 3.27 -10.02 2.58
C ASN A 204 3.37 -9.78 1.06
N ASP A 205 4.05 -8.71 0.63
CA ASP A 205 4.20 -8.41 -0.79
C ASP A 205 5.41 -9.13 -1.41
N SER A 206 5.43 -9.23 -2.73
CA SER A 206 6.49 -9.92 -3.48
C SER A 206 7.84 -9.18 -3.52
N HIS A 207 7.88 -7.94 -3.07
CA HIS A 207 9.08 -7.10 -3.07
C HIS A 207 9.88 -7.17 -1.77
N ARG A 208 9.33 -7.81 -0.71
CA ARG A 208 10.12 -8.13 0.49
C ARG A 208 11.18 -9.16 0.16
N ASP A 209 12.37 -8.98 0.70
CA ASP A 209 13.44 -9.97 0.60
C ASP A 209 13.42 -10.92 1.81
N TYR A 210 12.51 -11.90 1.74
CA TYR A 210 12.27 -12.86 2.82
C TYR A 210 13.50 -13.70 3.14
N LYS A 211 14.19 -14.19 2.08
CA LYS A 211 15.40 -15.00 2.26
C LYS A 211 16.47 -14.20 2.99
N PHE A 212 16.72 -13.00 2.53
CA PHE A 212 17.67 -12.09 3.17
C PHE A 212 17.32 -11.84 4.63
N SER A 213 16.01 -11.63 4.95
CA SER A 213 15.58 -11.38 6.33
C SER A 213 15.84 -12.55 7.26
N ILE A 214 15.66 -13.79 6.77
CA ILE A 214 16.01 -15.02 7.51
C ILE A 214 17.52 -15.10 7.72
N ASP A 215 18.29 -14.92 6.65
CA ASP A 215 19.77 -14.98 6.70
C ASP A 215 20.33 -13.91 7.67
N LEU A 216 19.71 -12.73 7.72
CA LEU A 216 20.09 -11.66 8.64
C LEU A 216 19.80 -12.05 10.11
N ALA A 217 18.64 -12.57 10.42
CA ALA A 217 18.31 -13.02 11.77
C ALA A 217 19.25 -14.14 12.25
N ASN A 218 19.56 -15.10 11.38
CA ASN A 218 20.53 -16.18 11.67
C ASN A 218 21.94 -15.64 11.93
N LYS A 219 22.32 -14.54 11.29
CA LYS A 219 23.63 -13.90 11.47
C LYS A 219 23.75 -13.11 12.79
N MET A 220 22.61 -12.78 13.41
CA MET A 220 22.53 -11.97 14.62
C MET A 220 21.85 -12.72 15.78
N PRO A 221 22.40 -13.83 16.29
CA PRO A 221 21.73 -14.71 17.26
C PRO A 221 21.47 -14.05 18.62
N ASN A 222 22.18 -12.97 18.94
CA ASN A 222 22.02 -12.22 20.18
C ASN A 222 20.95 -11.12 20.14
N VAL A 223 20.25 -10.97 19.02
CA VAL A 223 19.18 -9.99 18.82
C VAL A 223 17.89 -10.73 18.52
N ASN A 224 16.84 -10.43 19.26
CA ASN A 224 15.52 -11.03 19.05
C ASN A 224 14.82 -10.41 17.83
N PHE A 225 14.27 -11.26 16.97
CA PHE A 225 13.48 -10.84 15.83
C PHE A 225 12.03 -11.32 15.97
N THR A 226 11.08 -10.48 15.54
CA THR A 226 9.68 -10.87 15.35
C THR A 226 9.32 -10.79 13.88
N PHE A 227 8.93 -11.90 13.28
CA PHE A 227 8.51 -11.97 11.88
C PHE A 227 7.00 -12.09 11.77
N ILE A 228 6.38 -11.16 11.05
CA ILE A 228 4.93 -11.16 10.77
C ILE A 228 4.73 -11.27 9.26
N THR A 229 4.41 -12.45 8.78
CA THR A 229 4.23 -12.71 7.34
C THR A 229 3.47 -14.02 7.09
N SER A 230 2.85 -14.14 5.91
CA SER A 230 2.31 -15.40 5.39
C SER A 230 3.16 -15.99 4.26
N GLN A 231 4.32 -15.39 3.95
CA GLN A 231 5.18 -15.78 2.84
C GLN A 231 6.35 -16.67 3.26
N ILE A 232 6.58 -16.81 4.55
CA ILE A 232 7.56 -17.70 5.17
C ILE A 232 6.77 -18.71 5.99
N ARG A 233 7.22 -19.96 6.04
CA ARG A 233 6.67 -20.96 6.98
C ARG A 233 7.53 -20.96 8.24
N GLU A 234 6.93 -21.19 9.38
CA GLU A 234 7.63 -21.27 10.66
C GLU A 234 8.79 -22.30 10.62
N ILE A 235 8.57 -23.43 9.94
CA ILE A 235 9.59 -24.48 9.76
C ILE A 235 10.83 -24.03 8.96
N ASP A 236 10.74 -22.95 8.20
CA ASP A 236 11.88 -22.38 7.46
C ASP A 236 12.75 -21.46 8.35
N LEU A 237 12.30 -21.19 9.59
CA LEU A 237 12.99 -20.38 10.59
C LEU A 237 13.76 -21.32 11.54
N ILE A 238 15.06 -21.36 11.38
CA ILE A 238 15.93 -22.33 12.11
C ILE A 238 16.46 -21.70 13.42
N SER A 239 16.45 -20.39 13.53
CA SER A 239 17.11 -19.66 14.61
C SER A 239 16.17 -19.44 15.81
N GLU A 240 16.66 -19.76 17.02
CA GLU A 240 15.91 -19.63 18.28
C GLU A 240 15.59 -18.18 18.66
N ASN A 241 16.28 -17.21 18.06
CA ASN A 241 16.06 -15.77 18.30
C ASN A 241 14.91 -15.18 17.43
N VAL A 242 14.15 -16.01 16.69
CA VAL A 242 13.06 -15.54 15.84
C VAL A 242 11.72 -16.01 16.39
N SER A 243 10.86 -15.06 16.76
CA SER A 243 9.43 -15.28 17.01
C SER A 243 8.65 -15.10 15.72
N PHE A 244 7.75 -16.03 15.41
CA PHE A 244 6.94 -16.01 14.19
C PHE A 244 5.46 -15.83 14.47
N ILE A 245 4.83 -14.92 13.72
CA ILE A 245 3.39 -14.69 13.74
C ILE A 245 2.87 -14.81 12.31
N GLU A 246 1.95 -15.73 12.05
CA GLU A 246 1.33 -15.84 10.75
C GLU A 246 0.43 -14.62 10.46
N GLY A 247 0.89 -13.72 9.59
CA GLY A 247 0.20 -12.49 9.23
C GLY A 247 -0.63 -12.64 7.95
N LYS A 248 -1.90 -13.00 8.05
CA LYS A 248 -2.85 -13.01 6.92
C LYS A 248 -3.78 -11.80 7.01
N TRP A 249 -3.60 -10.81 6.13
CA TRP A 249 -4.41 -9.60 6.09
C TRP A 249 -5.93 -9.85 5.94
N ASN A 250 -6.33 -10.91 5.23
CA ASN A 250 -7.73 -11.21 4.96
C ASN A 250 -8.40 -12.09 6.03
N ASN A 251 -7.65 -12.70 6.94
CA ASN A 251 -8.18 -13.67 7.91
C ASN A 251 -8.24 -13.14 9.34
N GLN A 252 -7.90 -11.85 9.56
CA GLN A 252 -7.91 -11.21 10.89
C GLN A 252 -7.19 -12.02 12.00
N THR A 253 -6.18 -12.80 11.63
CA THR A 253 -5.36 -13.54 12.63
C THR A 253 -4.62 -12.58 13.54
N LEU A 254 -4.28 -11.38 13.04
CA LEU A 254 -3.68 -10.30 13.80
C LEU A 254 -4.55 -9.05 13.65
N SER A 255 -5.07 -8.51 14.76
CA SER A 255 -5.81 -7.25 14.75
C SER A 255 -4.86 -6.05 14.57
N ASP A 256 -5.39 -4.92 14.07
CA ASP A 256 -4.61 -3.68 14.00
C ASP A 256 -4.14 -3.22 15.39
N GLU A 257 -4.91 -3.51 16.47
CA GLU A 257 -4.52 -3.21 17.85
C GLU A 257 -3.32 -4.04 18.31
N ASN A 258 -3.33 -5.35 18.04
CA ASN A 258 -2.18 -6.21 18.36
C ASN A 258 -0.95 -5.79 17.54
N LEU A 259 -1.14 -5.42 16.28
CA LEU A 259 -0.05 -4.92 15.45
C LEU A 259 0.51 -3.60 16.01
N ARG A 260 -0.35 -2.72 16.50
CA ARG A 260 0.05 -1.47 17.17
C ARG A 260 0.90 -1.74 18.40
N GLU A 261 0.52 -2.72 19.23
CA GLU A 261 1.30 -3.12 20.39
C GLU A 261 2.67 -3.68 20.00
N ILE A 262 2.73 -4.49 18.94
CA ILE A 262 4.01 -5.04 18.45
C ILE A 262 4.93 -3.92 17.96
N TYR A 263 4.43 -2.95 17.18
CA TYR A 263 5.23 -1.78 16.81
C TYR A 263 5.72 -1.01 18.03
N ASN A 264 4.82 -0.80 19.00
CA ASN A 264 5.11 -0.04 20.21
C ASN A 264 6.22 -0.67 21.07
N ASN A 265 6.30 -1.99 21.10
CA ASN A 265 7.29 -2.74 21.87
C ASN A 265 8.60 -2.99 21.08
N SER A 266 8.59 -2.82 19.77
CA SER A 266 9.76 -3.05 18.92
C SER A 266 10.74 -1.89 18.96
N LYS A 267 12.04 -2.18 19.07
CA LYS A 267 13.11 -1.19 19.11
C LYS A 267 13.50 -0.68 17.73
N LEU A 268 13.38 -1.54 16.71
CA LEU A 268 13.70 -1.24 15.31
C LEU A 268 12.78 -2.03 14.39
N VAL A 269 12.36 -1.43 13.29
CA VAL A 269 11.70 -2.13 12.19
C VAL A 269 12.65 -2.23 11.00
N ILE A 270 12.76 -3.41 10.42
CA ILE A 270 13.53 -3.63 9.20
C ILE A 270 12.61 -3.87 8.00
N VAL A 271 12.95 -3.27 6.88
CA VAL A 271 12.19 -3.36 5.62
C VAL A 271 13.16 -3.66 4.47
N PRO A 272 13.77 -4.86 4.43
CA PRO A 272 14.63 -5.24 3.31
C PRO A 272 13.79 -5.51 2.07
N LEU A 273 14.08 -4.78 1.00
CA LEU A 273 13.33 -4.79 -0.25
C LEU A 273 14.20 -5.23 -1.42
N LYS A 274 13.61 -5.95 -2.35
CA LYS A 274 14.15 -6.14 -3.69
C LYS A 274 13.90 -4.87 -4.51
N ASN A 275 14.88 -4.47 -5.33
CA ASN A 275 14.74 -3.25 -6.11
C ASN A 275 13.53 -3.33 -7.08
N SER A 276 12.76 -2.27 -7.12
CA SER A 276 11.55 -2.13 -7.95
C SER A 276 11.14 -0.67 -8.03
N LEU A 277 10.47 -0.27 -9.13
CA LEU A 277 9.79 1.02 -9.23
C LEU A 277 8.45 1.07 -8.47
N GLN A 278 7.92 -0.08 -8.05
CA GLN A 278 6.71 -0.10 -7.23
C GLN A 278 7.03 0.42 -5.83
N PRO A 279 6.25 1.39 -5.30
CA PRO A 279 6.46 1.91 -3.96
C PRO A 279 6.09 0.85 -2.90
N SER A 280 7.05 0.03 -2.52
CA SER A 280 6.90 -1.03 -1.53
C SER A 280 7.35 -0.58 -0.15
N GLY A 281 6.79 -1.16 0.91
CA GLY A 281 7.15 -0.83 2.28
C GLY A 281 6.47 0.40 2.89
N GLN A 282 5.70 1.17 2.11
CA GLN A 282 5.10 2.42 2.58
C GLN A 282 4.33 2.29 3.88
N SER A 283 3.31 1.43 3.93
CA SER A 283 2.44 1.32 5.12
C SER A 283 3.22 0.93 6.37
N VAL A 284 4.09 -0.07 6.26
CA VAL A 284 4.92 -0.53 7.38
C VAL A 284 5.86 0.58 7.87
N THR A 285 6.50 1.29 6.96
CA THR A 285 7.39 2.41 7.30
C THR A 285 6.63 3.53 8.00
N LEU A 286 5.51 3.96 7.43
CA LEU A 286 4.73 5.07 7.99
C LEU A 286 4.09 4.72 9.33
N GLN A 287 3.53 3.52 9.47
CA GLN A 287 2.98 3.02 10.73
C GLN A 287 4.06 2.94 11.81
N SER A 288 5.22 2.36 11.48
CA SER A 288 6.37 2.27 12.36
C SER A 288 6.83 3.65 12.86
N MET A 289 7.04 4.58 11.94
CA MET A 289 7.47 5.94 12.27
C MET A 289 6.42 6.68 13.12
N ALA A 290 5.12 6.52 12.86
CA ALA A 290 4.05 7.08 13.67
C ALA A 290 4.06 6.53 15.11
N MET A 291 4.33 5.23 15.24
CA MET A 291 4.49 4.55 16.54
C MET A 291 5.82 4.90 17.23
N GLY A 292 6.63 5.76 16.60
CA GLY A 292 7.96 6.13 17.11
C GLY A 292 8.97 4.99 17.09
N THR A 293 8.75 3.99 16.25
CA THR A 293 9.71 2.91 16.05
C THR A 293 10.59 3.25 14.83
N PRO A 294 11.91 3.42 15.01
CA PRO A 294 12.84 3.69 13.93
C PRO A 294 12.79 2.61 12.84
N VAL A 295 13.04 3.01 11.62
CA VAL A 295 13.00 2.11 10.45
C VAL A 295 14.36 2.07 9.76
N LEU A 296 14.83 0.86 9.45
CA LEU A 296 15.93 0.60 8.53
C LEU A 296 15.35 -0.06 7.28
N ILE A 297 15.48 0.61 6.13
CA ILE A 297 14.86 0.18 4.86
C ILE A 297 15.87 0.19 3.72
N THR A 298 15.71 -0.74 2.77
CA THR A 298 16.45 -0.70 1.50
C THR A 298 15.94 0.47 0.65
N MET A 299 16.84 1.34 0.22
CA MET A 299 16.55 2.37 -0.77
C MET A 299 16.38 1.71 -2.13
N THR A 300 15.15 1.77 -2.66
CA THR A 300 14.82 1.24 -3.99
C THR A 300 14.57 2.37 -4.98
N ASP A 301 14.65 2.06 -6.29
CA ASP A 301 14.29 3.03 -7.35
C ASP A 301 12.85 3.53 -7.22
N GLY A 302 11.97 2.78 -6.56
CA GLY A 302 10.57 3.12 -6.31
C GLY A 302 10.30 3.73 -4.93
N PHE A 303 11.34 4.17 -4.19
CA PHE A 303 11.11 4.84 -2.92
C PHE A 303 10.24 6.08 -3.14
N TRP A 304 9.10 6.16 -2.46
CA TRP A 304 7.94 6.95 -2.90
C TRP A 304 8.09 8.47 -2.86
N ASP A 305 8.88 9.00 -1.90
CA ASP A 305 8.95 10.46 -1.66
C ASP A 305 10.24 10.84 -0.94
N ILE A 306 11.37 10.65 -1.60
CA ILE A 306 12.72 10.79 -1.01
C ILE A 306 12.98 12.16 -0.38
N GLU A 307 12.31 13.22 -0.84
CA GLU A 307 12.53 14.60 -0.38
C GLU A 307 12.20 14.78 1.12
N ASN A 308 11.27 13.98 1.64
CA ASN A 308 10.83 14.04 3.04
C ASN A 308 11.62 13.11 3.96
N TYR A 309 12.55 12.32 3.42
CA TYR A 309 13.31 11.33 4.18
C TYR A 309 14.81 11.59 4.10
N LYS A 310 15.44 11.64 5.26
CA LYS A 310 16.87 11.89 5.38
C LYS A 310 17.54 10.80 6.18
N ASN A 311 18.53 10.15 5.54
CA ASN A 311 19.28 9.07 6.18
C ASN A 311 19.96 9.53 7.46
N ASN A 312 19.84 8.75 8.54
CA ASN A 312 20.33 9.04 9.88
C ASN A 312 19.74 10.30 10.56
N GLU A 313 18.66 10.90 10.00
CA GLU A 313 17.93 12.01 10.64
C GLU A 313 16.51 11.58 11.05
N ASN A 314 15.70 11.03 10.13
CA ASN A 314 14.34 10.56 10.42
C ASN A 314 14.06 9.12 9.99
N ILE A 315 15.01 8.49 9.28
CA ILE A 315 14.97 7.10 8.84
C ILE A 315 16.41 6.61 8.62
N PHE A 316 16.62 5.29 8.57
CA PHE A 316 17.87 4.70 8.14
C PHE A 316 17.71 4.04 6.77
N PHE A 317 18.68 4.28 5.86
CA PHE A 317 18.73 3.66 4.55
C PHE A 317 19.99 2.83 4.36
N LEU A 318 19.81 1.71 3.64
CA LEU A 318 20.89 0.99 2.96
C LEU A 318 20.51 0.82 1.48
N ASN A 319 21.50 0.85 0.60
CA ASN A 319 21.24 0.82 -0.84
C ASN A 319 20.93 -0.59 -1.35
N GLU A 320 21.50 -1.62 -0.71
CA GLU A 320 21.38 -3.02 -1.11
C GLU A 320 21.19 -3.94 0.09
N ASN A 321 20.69 -5.15 -0.16
CA ASN A 321 20.56 -6.18 0.86
C ASN A 321 21.86 -7.00 0.95
N THR A 322 22.92 -6.38 1.49
CA THR A 322 24.20 -7.01 1.77
C THR A 322 24.28 -7.37 3.26
N LEU A 323 24.44 -8.66 3.59
CA LEU A 323 24.38 -9.13 4.99
C LEU A 323 25.32 -8.37 5.92
N ASN A 324 26.58 -8.20 5.53
CA ASN A 324 27.58 -7.54 6.38
C ASN A 324 27.21 -6.07 6.64
N GLU A 325 26.79 -5.32 5.60
CA GLU A 325 26.37 -3.92 5.76
C GLU A 325 25.15 -3.75 6.68
N TRP A 326 24.18 -4.68 6.58
CA TRP A 326 22.99 -4.66 7.46
C TRP A 326 23.35 -5.00 8.90
N VAL A 327 24.21 -6.02 9.13
CA VAL A 327 24.69 -6.37 10.47
C VAL A 327 25.44 -5.19 11.09
N GLU A 328 26.45 -4.65 10.40
CA GLU A 328 27.21 -3.49 10.88
C GLU A 328 26.32 -2.28 11.16
N LYS A 329 25.34 -2.01 10.27
CA LYS A 329 24.40 -0.92 10.49
C LYS A 329 23.53 -1.15 11.72
N ILE A 330 22.95 -2.33 11.87
CA ILE A 330 22.12 -2.67 13.04
C ILE A 330 22.94 -2.60 14.31
N GLU A 331 24.13 -3.18 14.36
CA GLU A 331 25.01 -3.13 15.52
C GLU A 331 25.37 -1.68 15.92
N SER A 332 25.60 -0.82 14.93
CA SER A 332 25.95 0.59 15.15
C SER A 332 24.80 1.45 15.69
N ILE A 333 23.53 0.99 15.56
CA ILE A 333 22.35 1.76 15.97
C ILE A 333 21.55 1.10 17.09
N TYR A 334 21.46 -0.23 17.11
CA TYR A 334 20.54 -0.96 18.00
C TYR A 334 20.86 -0.74 19.48
N TYR A 335 22.13 -0.61 19.82
CA TYR A 335 22.59 -0.38 21.20
C TYR A 335 22.71 1.12 21.57
N ASP A 336 22.56 2.02 20.59
CA ASP A 336 22.55 3.47 20.82
C ASP A 336 21.12 4.00 21.00
N SER A 337 20.60 3.87 22.23
CA SER A 337 19.23 4.32 22.56
C SER A 337 19.02 5.81 22.31
N ASN A 338 20.04 6.65 22.49
CA ASN A 338 19.94 8.10 22.27
C ASN A 338 19.76 8.40 20.78
N LYS A 339 20.52 7.73 19.91
CA LYS A 339 20.40 7.86 18.47
C LYS A 339 19.04 7.37 17.97
N LEU A 340 18.60 6.21 18.43
CA LEU A 340 17.28 5.67 18.07
C LEU A 340 16.15 6.57 18.54
N LYS A 341 16.21 7.12 19.75
CA LYS A 341 15.21 8.06 20.28
C LYS A 341 15.13 9.33 19.41
N LYS A 342 16.27 9.89 19.03
CA LYS A 342 16.32 11.07 18.14
C LYS A 342 15.66 10.79 16.79
N ILE A 343 15.96 9.64 16.16
CA ILE A 343 15.35 9.20 14.90
C ILE A 343 13.84 8.97 15.08
N SER A 344 13.41 8.36 16.19
CA SER A 344 12.00 8.17 16.54
C SER A 344 11.23 9.49 16.55
N GLU A 345 11.74 10.47 17.30
CA GLU A 345 11.10 11.80 17.41
C GLU A 345 11.03 12.53 16.07
N SER A 346 12.12 12.52 15.31
CA SER A 346 12.17 13.12 13.97
C SER A 346 11.26 12.39 12.97
N GLY A 347 11.22 11.06 13.04
CA GLY A 347 10.33 10.23 12.25
C GLY A 347 8.85 10.54 12.53
N LYS A 348 8.44 10.60 13.80
CA LYS A 348 7.07 11.01 14.18
C LYS A 348 6.73 12.40 13.65
N SER A 349 7.64 13.36 13.79
CA SER A 349 7.43 14.71 13.27
C SER A 349 7.18 14.72 11.76
N THR A 350 7.92 13.92 11.00
CA THR A 350 7.73 13.76 9.55
C THR A 350 6.33 13.23 9.22
N ILE A 351 5.85 12.20 9.96
CA ILE A 351 4.51 11.65 9.76
C ILE A 351 3.44 12.70 10.06
N MET A 352 3.55 13.37 11.20
CA MET A 352 2.55 14.37 11.62
C MET A 352 2.45 15.56 10.69
N LYS A 353 3.52 15.90 9.97
CA LYS A 353 3.54 16.98 9.00
C LYS A 353 3.04 16.54 7.62
N GLU A 354 3.52 15.42 7.09
CA GLU A 354 3.39 15.10 5.66
C GLU A 354 2.39 13.97 5.38
N TYR A 355 2.22 12.99 6.30
CA TYR A 355 1.57 11.72 5.99
C TYR A 355 0.34 11.39 6.85
N LYS A 356 -0.34 12.41 7.40
CA LYS A 356 -1.63 12.22 8.07
C LYS A 356 -2.73 11.92 7.05
N ILE A 357 -3.71 11.12 7.45
CA ILE A 357 -4.85 10.79 6.59
C ILE A 357 -5.61 12.05 6.12
N GLU A 358 -5.62 13.11 6.94
CA GLU A 358 -6.20 14.40 6.60
C GLU A 358 -5.52 15.04 5.36
N ASN A 359 -4.18 14.94 5.25
CA ASN A 359 -3.44 15.45 4.09
C ASN A 359 -3.85 14.71 2.81
N PHE A 360 -3.99 13.39 2.88
CA PHE A 360 -4.50 12.59 1.75
C PHE A 360 -5.93 13.02 1.38
N THR A 361 -6.81 13.17 2.37
CA THR A 361 -8.20 13.58 2.18
C THR A 361 -8.29 14.94 1.49
N ASN A 362 -7.56 15.93 1.97
CA ASN A 362 -7.56 17.29 1.40
C ASN A 362 -7.06 17.31 -0.06
N ASN A 363 -6.02 16.54 -0.36
CA ASN A 363 -5.50 16.43 -1.73
C ASN A 363 -6.46 15.68 -2.65
N LEU A 364 -7.08 14.60 -2.17
CA LEU A 364 -8.09 13.86 -2.92
C LEU A 364 -9.33 14.73 -3.20
N GLU A 365 -9.82 15.47 -2.21
CA GLU A 365 -10.95 16.41 -2.40
C GLU A 365 -10.66 17.46 -3.47
N LYS A 366 -9.49 18.10 -3.41
CA LYS A 366 -9.08 19.09 -4.43
C LYS A 366 -9.09 18.45 -5.82
N LEU A 367 -8.66 17.20 -5.94
CA LEU A 367 -8.59 16.49 -7.21
C LEU A 367 -9.98 16.14 -7.75
N ILE A 368 -10.90 15.65 -6.91
CA ILE A 368 -12.22 15.21 -7.33
C ILE A 368 -13.22 16.38 -7.47
N SER A 369 -12.91 17.56 -6.96
CA SER A 369 -13.75 18.75 -7.06
C SER A 369 -13.55 19.51 -8.37
N LYS A 370 -12.40 19.36 -9.02
CA LYS A 370 -12.12 19.86 -10.38
C LYS A 370 -13.04 19.16 -11.41
#